data_3d0efbe80c6438dd1837244f0bdab536
#
_entry.id   3d0efbe80c6438dd1837244f0bdab536
#
_cell.length_a   1.000
_cell.length_b   1.000
_cell.length_c   1.000
_cell.angle_alpha   90.00
_cell.angle_beta   90.00
_cell.angle_gamma   90.00
#
_symmetry.space_group_name_H-M   'P 1'
#
loop_
_entity.id
_entity.type
_entity.pdbx_description
1 polymer ?
#
loop_
_entity_poly.entity_id
_entity_poly.type
_entity_poly.pdbx_seq_one_letter_code
_entity_poly.pdbx_strand_id
1 'polypeptide(L)'
;MEQMLCERIQIMFRILSAFRRLNSFQIIVLGFAFVILLGAGILMLPVSSADGSWTPFVNALFTSVTSVCVTGLVVCDTGTYWSSFGHAVILLLIQTGGLGVVTISASFTILSGKKIGLSQRSIMAESVAAPQLSGIVRLTGFIVRVTLGVELIGALLMAPVFCRDFGLFRGLWMSLFHSVSAFCNAGIDLLGVRGAYSSLTSYAYDPLINLVIILLIVIGGIGFLTWDDIYRNRHHISRYRMQSKVILSYSLALIFIPAILFFFLEFQDIPAGKRILVSLFQSVTTRTAGFNTADLSSMRESGQFLMILLMLVGGSPGSTAGGIKTTTLAVLISCATAVFARKDSPEMFKRRIVPDIVATAIAILFMYTSLGILCAMTLSILESLPLIPCLFEAISALATVGLSFGITPTLSVPSKLILIAFMFIGRVGGLTIIYATMSGYKIQCGKFPQEKISVG
;
A
#
# COMPACT_ATOMS: atom_id res chain seq x y z
N MET A 1 43.82 -9.81 -21.92
CA MET A 1 42.51 -10.46 -21.79
C MET A 1 42.36 -11.14 -20.45
N GLU A 2 43.34 -11.89 -19.96
CA GLU A 2 43.31 -12.56 -18.64
C GLU A 2 43.23 -11.61 -17.44
N GLN A 3 43.97 -10.47 -17.46
CA GLN A 3 43.90 -9.48 -16.38
C GLN A 3 42.52 -8.84 -16.24
N MET A 4 41.83 -8.51 -17.33
CA MET A 4 40.47 -7.96 -17.31
C MET A 4 39.44 -9.01 -16.83
N LEU A 5 39.66 -10.30 -17.11
CA LEU A 5 38.83 -11.39 -16.62
C LEU A 5 39.01 -11.57 -15.12
N CYS A 6 40.26 -11.50 -14.62
CA CYS A 6 40.57 -11.62 -13.20
C CYS A 6 39.97 -10.45 -12.38
N GLU A 7 40.08 -9.20 -12.89
CA GLU A 7 39.44 -8.04 -12.25
C GLU A 7 37.91 -8.16 -12.21
N ARG A 8 37.26 -8.59 -13.29
CA ARG A 8 35.82 -8.84 -13.32
C ARG A 8 35.39 -9.93 -12.33
N ILE A 9 36.16 -11.01 -12.21
CA ILE A 9 35.93 -12.08 -11.24
C ILE A 9 36.12 -11.56 -9.80
N GLN A 10 37.16 -10.76 -9.52
CA GLN A 10 37.34 -10.15 -8.19
C GLN A 10 36.24 -9.16 -7.83
N ILE A 11 35.77 -8.33 -8.77
CA ILE A 11 34.64 -7.43 -8.57
C ILE A 11 33.37 -8.24 -8.29
N MET A 12 33.13 -9.30 -9.06
CA MET A 12 31.98 -10.19 -8.83
C MET A 12 32.03 -10.89 -7.48
N PHE A 13 33.20 -11.37 -7.05
CA PHE A 13 33.39 -11.94 -5.70
C PHE A 13 33.20 -10.92 -4.58
N ARG A 14 33.67 -9.67 -4.75
CA ARG A 14 33.44 -8.57 -3.80
C ARG A 14 31.96 -8.23 -3.70
N ILE A 15 31.26 -8.13 -4.82
CA ILE A 15 29.81 -7.88 -4.88
C ILE A 15 29.05 -9.03 -4.18
N LEU A 16 29.35 -10.29 -4.51
CA LEU A 16 28.73 -11.46 -3.89
C LEU A 16 29.01 -11.55 -2.38
N SER A 17 30.21 -11.20 -1.94
CA SER A 17 30.55 -11.17 -0.51
C SER A 17 29.86 -10.04 0.26
N ALA A 18 29.66 -8.88 -0.39
CA ALA A 18 28.89 -7.77 0.16
C ALA A 18 27.41 -8.15 0.30
N PHE A 19 26.82 -8.80 -0.71
CA PHE A 19 25.42 -9.31 -0.62
C PHE A 19 25.21 -10.34 0.51
N ARG A 20 26.22 -11.16 0.83
CA ARG A 20 26.17 -12.12 1.94
C ARG A 20 26.17 -11.46 3.33
N ARG A 21 26.57 -10.20 3.44
CA ARG A 21 26.62 -9.44 4.71
C ARG A 21 25.37 -8.61 4.96
N LEU A 22 24.48 -8.50 3.97
CA LEU A 22 23.24 -7.74 4.10
C LEU A 22 22.25 -8.44 5.04
N ASN A 23 21.61 -7.65 5.91
CA ASN A 23 20.50 -8.15 6.71
C ASN A 23 19.22 -8.26 5.86
N SER A 24 18.20 -8.99 6.34
CA SER A 24 16.95 -9.21 5.61
C SER A 24 16.25 -7.91 5.26
N PHE A 25 16.29 -6.89 6.12
CA PHE A 25 15.67 -5.58 5.89
C PHE A 25 16.34 -4.83 4.74
N GLN A 26 17.68 -4.86 4.71
CA GLN A 26 18.47 -4.26 3.61
C GLN A 26 18.15 -4.93 2.26
N ILE A 27 17.99 -6.25 2.24
CA ILE A 27 17.64 -6.99 1.01
C ILE A 27 16.25 -6.57 0.52
N ILE A 28 15.28 -6.38 1.41
CA ILE A 28 13.94 -5.90 1.05
C ILE A 28 14.02 -4.49 0.45
N VAL A 29 14.68 -3.54 1.13
CA VAL A 29 14.84 -2.15 0.67
C VAL A 29 15.50 -2.08 -0.70
N LEU A 30 16.62 -2.79 -0.88
CA LEU A 30 17.37 -2.82 -2.16
C LEU A 30 16.56 -3.51 -3.26
N GLY A 31 15.77 -4.54 -2.94
CA GLY A 31 14.89 -5.22 -3.88
C GLY A 31 13.81 -4.29 -4.43
N PHE A 32 13.16 -3.51 -3.55
CA PHE A 32 12.20 -2.48 -3.98
C PHE A 32 12.87 -1.40 -4.84
N ALA A 33 14.01 -0.86 -4.41
CA ALA A 33 14.75 0.15 -5.15
C ALA A 33 15.17 -0.35 -6.55
N PHE A 34 15.63 -1.59 -6.65
CA PHE A 34 16.01 -2.20 -7.92
C PHE A 34 14.84 -2.31 -8.89
N VAL A 35 13.69 -2.82 -8.43
CA VAL A 35 12.46 -2.94 -9.27
C VAL A 35 11.98 -1.58 -9.71
N ILE A 36 12.01 -0.57 -8.84
CA ILE A 36 11.63 0.82 -9.16
C ILE A 36 12.53 1.39 -10.25
N LEU A 37 13.85 1.27 -10.11
CA LEU A 37 14.80 1.82 -11.09
C LEU A 37 14.70 1.09 -12.44
N LEU A 38 14.51 -0.22 -12.42
CA LEU A 38 14.28 -1.01 -13.63
C LEU A 38 12.99 -0.57 -14.33
N GLY A 39 11.89 -0.44 -13.57
CA GLY A 39 10.61 0.02 -14.07
C GLY A 39 10.70 1.44 -14.66
N ALA A 40 11.38 2.36 -13.96
CA ALA A 40 11.62 3.72 -14.46
C ALA A 40 12.38 3.70 -15.77
N GLY A 41 13.44 2.91 -15.90
CA GLY A 41 14.21 2.76 -17.13
C GLY A 41 13.37 2.27 -18.30
N ILE A 42 12.48 1.28 -18.08
CA ILE A 42 11.58 0.77 -19.12
C ILE A 42 10.52 1.82 -19.50
N LEU A 43 9.95 2.51 -18.52
CA LEU A 43 8.93 3.55 -18.74
C LEU A 43 9.49 4.81 -19.42
N MET A 44 10.79 5.07 -19.38
CA MET A 44 11.42 6.15 -20.15
C MET A 44 11.42 5.91 -21.65
N LEU A 45 11.37 4.65 -22.09
CA LEU A 45 11.50 4.30 -23.50
C LEU A 45 10.32 4.82 -24.34
N PRO A 46 10.54 5.26 -25.59
CA PRO A 46 9.49 5.74 -26.49
C PRO A 46 8.35 4.73 -26.72
N VAL A 47 8.64 3.44 -26.66
CA VAL A 47 7.64 2.36 -26.79
C VAL A 47 6.62 2.39 -25.64
N SER A 48 6.98 2.95 -24.48
CA SER A 48 6.12 3.01 -23.30
C SER A 48 5.12 4.17 -23.35
N SER A 49 5.39 5.25 -24.11
CA SER A 49 4.50 6.40 -24.28
C SER A 49 3.58 6.23 -25.47
N ALA A 50 2.39 6.83 -25.41
CA ALA A 50 1.40 6.74 -26.48
C ALA A 50 1.79 7.54 -27.74
N ASP A 51 2.54 8.63 -27.57
CA ASP A 51 3.03 9.50 -28.62
C ASP A 51 4.41 9.09 -29.18
N GLY A 52 5.03 8.03 -28.62
CA GLY A 52 6.34 7.55 -29.04
C GLY A 52 7.50 8.46 -28.63
N SER A 53 7.30 9.38 -27.70
CA SER A 53 8.33 10.27 -27.19
C SER A 53 9.05 9.68 -25.95
N TRP A 54 10.28 10.17 -25.69
CA TRP A 54 11.00 9.84 -24.46
C TRP A 54 10.32 10.49 -23.25
N THR A 55 9.93 9.69 -22.27
CA THR A 55 9.38 10.21 -21.02
C THR A 55 10.48 10.81 -20.13
N PRO A 56 10.30 12.03 -19.59
CA PRO A 56 11.25 12.61 -18.63
C PRO A 56 11.50 11.69 -17.44
N PHE A 57 12.78 11.56 -17.03
CA PHE A 57 13.19 10.63 -15.97
C PHE A 57 12.35 10.76 -14.68
N VAL A 58 12.08 12.00 -14.24
CA VAL A 58 11.30 12.23 -12.99
C VAL A 58 9.87 11.70 -13.12
N ASN A 59 9.22 11.84 -14.27
CA ASN A 59 7.86 11.35 -14.49
C ASN A 59 7.84 9.82 -14.60
N ALA A 60 8.81 9.22 -15.29
CA ALA A 60 8.98 7.77 -15.37
C ALA A 60 9.29 7.16 -13.98
N LEU A 61 10.18 7.80 -13.21
CA LEU A 61 10.53 7.40 -11.85
C LEU A 61 9.31 7.51 -10.93
N PHE A 62 8.56 8.61 -10.98
CA PHE A 62 7.36 8.81 -10.19
C PHE A 62 6.32 7.72 -10.49
N THR A 63 6.06 7.45 -11.78
CA THR A 63 5.10 6.40 -12.20
C THR A 63 5.58 5.01 -11.79
N SER A 64 6.87 4.72 -11.87
CA SER A 64 7.44 3.46 -11.39
C SER A 64 7.29 3.32 -9.87
N VAL A 65 7.61 4.37 -9.10
CA VAL A 65 7.49 4.38 -7.63
C VAL A 65 6.04 4.21 -7.21
N THR A 66 5.12 5.00 -7.77
CA THR A 66 3.69 4.90 -7.41
C THR A 66 3.11 3.54 -7.73
N SER A 67 3.57 2.90 -8.82
CA SER A 67 3.15 1.54 -9.22
C SER A 67 3.70 0.46 -8.27
N VAL A 68 5.01 0.48 -7.98
CA VAL A 68 5.65 -0.51 -7.10
C VAL A 68 5.29 -0.29 -5.64
N CYS A 69 5.18 0.96 -5.20
CA CYS A 69 4.73 1.29 -3.83
C CYS A 69 3.22 1.17 -3.68
N VAL A 70 2.51 0.92 -4.79
CA VAL A 70 1.05 0.73 -4.82
C VAL A 70 0.35 1.93 -4.18
N THR A 71 0.74 3.13 -4.62
CA THR A 71 0.25 4.38 -4.03
C THR A 71 -0.95 4.93 -4.81
N GLY A 72 -0.83 5.10 -6.15
CA GLY A 72 -1.91 5.63 -6.98
C GLY A 72 -1.83 7.12 -7.30
N LEU A 73 -0.89 7.88 -6.74
CA LEU A 73 -0.64 9.25 -7.19
C LEU A 73 -0.06 9.25 -8.60
N VAL A 74 -0.57 10.12 -9.48
CA VAL A 74 -0.19 10.15 -10.89
C VAL A 74 0.26 11.55 -11.32
N VAL A 75 1.38 11.63 -12.02
CA VAL A 75 1.88 12.86 -12.65
C VAL A 75 1.51 12.96 -14.12
N CYS A 76 1.27 11.81 -14.77
CA CYS A 76 0.77 11.70 -16.14
C CYS A 76 -0.46 10.81 -16.10
N ASP A 77 -1.55 11.20 -16.76
CA ASP A 77 -2.76 10.39 -16.82
C ASP A 77 -2.47 9.01 -17.41
N THR A 78 -2.78 7.97 -16.64
CA THR A 78 -2.35 6.61 -17.03
C THR A 78 -3.09 6.11 -18.26
N GLY A 79 -4.36 6.47 -18.43
CA GLY A 79 -5.18 5.99 -19.53
C GLY A 79 -4.86 6.61 -20.89
N THR A 80 -4.24 7.78 -20.93
CA THR A 80 -4.00 8.55 -22.16
C THR A 80 -2.52 8.72 -22.51
N TYR A 81 -1.65 8.84 -21.48
CA TYR A 81 -0.23 9.10 -21.70
C TYR A 81 0.57 7.84 -22.09
N TRP A 82 0.25 6.68 -21.50
CA TRP A 82 1.01 5.45 -21.71
C TRP A 82 0.45 4.60 -22.84
N SER A 83 1.33 3.96 -23.59
CA SER A 83 0.96 2.97 -24.60
C SER A 83 0.44 1.67 -23.96
N SER A 84 -0.10 0.76 -24.76
CA SER A 84 -0.48 -0.58 -24.26
C SER A 84 0.70 -1.34 -23.64
N PHE A 85 1.92 -1.14 -24.13
CA PHE A 85 3.14 -1.67 -23.55
C PHE A 85 3.42 -1.01 -22.19
N GLY A 86 3.32 0.33 -22.10
CA GLY A 86 3.44 1.05 -20.85
C GLY A 86 2.42 0.61 -19.79
N HIS A 87 1.17 0.40 -20.19
CA HIS A 87 0.14 -0.15 -19.30
C HIS A 87 0.50 -1.56 -18.78
N ALA A 88 1.04 -2.43 -19.65
CA ALA A 88 1.46 -3.77 -19.22
C ALA A 88 2.64 -3.71 -18.23
N VAL A 89 3.61 -2.81 -18.45
CA VAL A 89 4.72 -2.58 -17.52
C VAL A 89 4.19 -2.07 -16.17
N ILE A 90 3.31 -1.06 -16.17
CA ILE A 90 2.69 -0.52 -14.95
C ILE A 90 1.94 -1.64 -14.20
N LEU A 91 1.16 -2.47 -14.90
CA LEU A 91 0.43 -3.59 -14.30
C LEU A 91 1.38 -4.60 -13.62
N LEU A 92 2.50 -4.94 -14.27
CA LEU A 92 3.51 -5.84 -13.70
C LEU A 92 4.21 -5.22 -12.47
N LEU A 93 4.47 -3.91 -12.50
CA LEU A 93 5.02 -3.18 -11.35
C LEU A 93 4.03 -3.16 -10.18
N ILE A 94 2.74 -2.91 -10.43
CA ILE A 94 1.67 -2.99 -9.41
C ILE A 94 1.62 -4.39 -8.79
N GLN A 95 1.58 -5.44 -9.61
CA GLN A 95 1.54 -6.82 -9.14
C GLN A 95 2.77 -7.18 -8.30
N THR A 96 3.95 -6.74 -8.74
CA THR A 96 5.21 -6.97 -8.02
C THR A 96 5.24 -6.23 -6.68
N GLY A 97 4.77 -5.02 -6.69
CA GLY A 97 4.68 -4.19 -5.49
C GLY A 97 3.62 -4.69 -4.50
N GLY A 98 2.43 -5.03 -4.98
CA GLY A 98 1.29 -5.50 -4.17
C GLY A 98 1.58 -6.80 -3.43
N LEU A 99 2.05 -7.82 -4.13
CA LEU A 99 2.46 -9.08 -3.52
C LEU A 99 3.77 -8.97 -2.70
N GLY A 100 4.56 -7.93 -2.97
CA GLY A 100 5.89 -7.75 -2.43
C GLY A 100 6.97 -8.44 -3.27
N VAL A 101 8.06 -7.72 -3.52
CA VAL A 101 9.20 -8.15 -4.36
C VAL A 101 9.74 -9.52 -3.92
N VAL A 102 9.84 -9.74 -2.60
CA VAL A 102 10.33 -11.01 -2.04
C VAL A 102 9.40 -12.18 -2.32
N THR A 103 8.07 -11.97 -2.20
CA THR A 103 7.06 -13.00 -2.47
C THR A 103 7.10 -13.42 -3.94
N ILE A 104 7.23 -12.48 -4.86
CA ILE A 104 7.35 -12.77 -6.30
C ILE A 104 8.65 -13.52 -6.61
N SER A 105 9.79 -13.04 -6.09
CA SER A 105 11.08 -13.73 -6.25
C SER A 105 11.05 -15.17 -5.72
N ALA A 106 10.45 -15.37 -4.54
CA ALA A 106 10.25 -16.71 -3.97
C ALA A 106 9.34 -17.59 -4.84
N SER A 107 8.30 -17.02 -5.44
CA SER A 107 7.38 -17.75 -6.31
C SER A 107 8.08 -18.29 -7.56
N PHE A 108 8.95 -17.50 -8.19
CA PHE A 108 9.79 -17.99 -9.28
C PHE A 108 10.73 -19.11 -8.85
N THR A 109 11.29 -19.04 -7.64
CA THR A 109 12.16 -20.09 -7.10
C THR A 109 11.37 -21.39 -6.86
N ILE A 110 10.14 -21.29 -6.34
CA ILE A 110 9.23 -22.41 -6.13
C ILE A 110 8.84 -23.07 -7.47
N LEU A 111 8.44 -22.25 -8.46
CA LEU A 111 8.07 -22.74 -9.80
C LEU A 111 9.22 -23.43 -10.53
N SER A 112 10.46 -22.95 -10.30
CA SER A 112 11.68 -23.56 -10.84
C SER A 112 12.09 -24.86 -10.12
N GLY A 113 11.35 -25.34 -9.12
CA GLY A 113 11.65 -26.54 -8.36
C GLY A 113 12.89 -26.47 -7.45
N LYS A 114 13.48 -25.30 -7.28
CA LYS A 114 14.69 -25.11 -6.46
C LYS A 114 14.36 -25.11 -4.98
N LYS A 115 15.26 -25.69 -4.16
CA LYS A 115 15.12 -25.70 -2.69
C LYS A 115 15.38 -24.30 -2.11
N ILE A 116 14.49 -23.82 -1.25
CA ILE A 116 14.60 -22.54 -0.55
C ILE A 116 15.36 -22.73 0.74
N GLY A 117 16.50 -22.04 0.89
CA GLY A 117 17.35 -22.08 2.07
C GLY A 117 16.75 -21.34 3.29
N LEU A 118 17.32 -21.53 4.47
CA LEU A 118 16.84 -20.91 5.72
C LEU A 118 16.88 -19.37 5.67
N SER A 119 17.94 -18.79 5.14
CA SER A 119 18.05 -17.32 4.98
C SER A 119 16.93 -16.75 4.09
N GLN A 120 16.63 -17.39 2.96
CA GLN A 120 15.53 -16.98 2.10
C GLN A 120 14.17 -17.10 2.81
N ARG A 121 13.97 -18.14 3.62
CA ARG A 121 12.73 -18.30 4.41
C ARG A 121 12.58 -17.20 5.46
N SER A 122 13.67 -16.74 6.07
CA SER A 122 13.65 -15.60 7.01
C SER A 122 13.17 -14.32 6.31
N ILE A 123 13.77 -14.01 5.15
CA ILE A 123 13.37 -12.84 4.35
C ILE A 123 11.89 -12.93 3.92
N MET A 124 11.44 -14.12 3.49
CA MET A 124 10.03 -14.35 3.15
C MET A 124 9.10 -14.14 4.34
N ALA A 125 9.46 -14.63 5.54
CA ALA A 125 8.66 -14.47 6.75
C ALA A 125 8.54 -13.00 7.14
N GLU A 126 9.65 -12.25 7.10
CA GLU A 126 9.66 -10.81 7.36
C GLU A 126 8.82 -10.03 6.35
N SER A 127 8.90 -10.36 5.06
CA SER A 127 8.16 -9.64 4.02
C SER A 127 6.64 -9.74 4.14
N VAL A 128 6.12 -10.87 4.66
CA VAL A 128 4.67 -11.07 4.88
C VAL A 128 4.27 -10.95 6.36
N ALA A 129 5.18 -10.46 7.22
CA ALA A 129 4.98 -10.34 8.67
C ALA A 129 4.54 -11.66 9.32
N ALA A 130 5.08 -12.80 8.87
CA ALA A 130 4.75 -14.12 9.41
C ALA A 130 5.55 -14.38 10.69
N PRO A 131 4.90 -14.86 11.78
CA PRO A 131 5.57 -15.07 13.07
C PRO A 131 6.46 -16.31 13.10
N GLN A 132 6.40 -17.18 12.11
CA GLN A 132 7.12 -18.46 12.07
C GLN A 132 7.71 -18.74 10.69
N LEU A 133 8.91 -19.32 10.66
CA LEU A 133 9.56 -19.75 9.42
C LEU A 133 8.97 -21.06 8.85
N SER A 134 8.37 -21.86 9.73
CA SER A 134 7.74 -23.13 9.34
C SER A 134 6.51 -22.87 8.46
N GLY A 135 6.44 -23.57 7.33
CA GLY A 135 5.30 -23.47 6.40
C GLY A 135 5.27 -22.21 5.52
N ILE A 136 6.27 -21.31 5.60
CA ILE A 136 6.29 -20.06 4.83
C ILE A 136 6.24 -20.30 3.32
N VAL A 137 6.90 -21.31 2.80
CA VAL A 137 6.88 -21.68 1.38
C VAL A 137 5.47 -22.08 0.93
N ARG A 138 4.76 -22.86 1.76
CA ARG A 138 3.36 -23.24 1.49
C ARG A 138 2.43 -22.04 1.53
N LEU A 139 2.64 -21.16 2.50
CA LEU A 139 1.89 -19.91 2.63
C LEU A 139 2.09 -19.02 1.40
N THR A 140 3.32 -18.83 0.93
CA THR A 140 3.61 -18.06 -0.29
C THR A 140 2.90 -18.63 -1.51
N GLY A 141 2.95 -19.94 -1.72
CA GLY A 141 2.21 -20.58 -2.81
C GLY A 141 0.69 -20.45 -2.67
N PHE A 142 0.15 -20.40 -1.45
CA PHE A 142 -1.25 -20.12 -1.19
C PHE A 142 -1.59 -18.67 -1.55
N ILE A 143 -0.78 -17.69 -1.10
CA ILE A 143 -0.95 -16.28 -1.40
C ILE A 143 -1.07 -16.04 -2.89
N VAL A 144 -0.11 -16.53 -3.69
CA VAL A 144 -0.09 -16.31 -5.15
C VAL A 144 -1.32 -16.89 -5.82
N ARG A 145 -1.72 -18.13 -5.48
CA ARG A 145 -2.89 -18.77 -6.09
C ARG A 145 -4.20 -18.05 -5.76
N VAL A 146 -4.36 -17.62 -4.50
CA VAL A 146 -5.56 -16.90 -4.07
C VAL A 146 -5.60 -15.53 -4.72
N THR A 147 -4.48 -14.81 -4.77
CA THR A 147 -4.39 -13.51 -5.44
C THR A 147 -4.83 -13.60 -6.90
N LEU A 148 -4.18 -14.45 -7.70
CA LEU A 148 -4.51 -14.59 -9.11
C LEU A 148 -5.96 -15.06 -9.32
N GLY A 149 -6.48 -15.92 -8.44
CA GLY A 149 -7.88 -16.37 -8.48
C GLY A 149 -8.87 -15.24 -8.22
N VAL A 150 -8.63 -14.44 -7.19
CA VAL A 150 -9.50 -13.30 -6.83
C VAL A 150 -9.43 -12.20 -7.89
N GLU A 151 -8.25 -11.88 -8.39
CA GLU A 151 -8.05 -10.93 -9.49
C GLU A 151 -8.77 -11.36 -10.77
N LEU A 152 -8.68 -12.63 -11.13
CA LEU A 152 -9.39 -13.17 -12.30
C LEU A 152 -10.92 -13.09 -12.11
N ILE A 153 -11.44 -13.47 -10.95
CA ILE A 153 -12.88 -13.36 -10.64
C ILE A 153 -13.33 -11.91 -10.72
N GLY A 154 -12.58 -10.98 -10.12
CA GLY A 154 -12.87 -9.54 -10.19
C GLY A 154 -12.90 -9.03 -11.63
N ALA A 155 -11.93 -9.41 -12.46
CA ALA A 155 -11.88 -9.06 -13.87
C ALA A 155 -13.10 -9.60 -14.63
N LEU A 156 -13.47 -10.86 -14.41
CA LEU A 156 -14.63 -11.48 -15.05
C LEU A 156 -15.95 -10.83 -14.64
N LEU A 157 -16.10 -10.40 -13.39
CA LEU A 157 -17.29 -9.70 -12.90
C LEU A 157 -17.42 -8.30 -13.49
N MET A 158 -16.33 -7.57 -13.72
CA MET A 158 -16.34 -6.23 -14.33
C MET A 158 -16.42 -6.27 -15.86
N ALA A 159 -16.02 -7.37 -16.50
CA ALA A 159 -15.95 -7.53 -17.95
C ALA A 159 -17.27 -7.18 -18.68
N PRO A 160 -18.48 -7.56 -18.22
CA PRO A 160 -19.72 -7.22 -18.93
C PRO A 160 -19.92 -5.69 -19.09
N VAL A 161 -19.55 -4.89 -18.09
CA VAL A 161 -19.69 -3.43 -18.14
C VAL A 161 -18.63 -2.82 -19.03
N PHE A 162 -17.35 -3.14 -18.82
CA PHE A 162 -16.27 -2.56 -19.62
C PHE A 162 -16.29 -3.03 -21.08
N CYS A 163 -16.67 -4.29 -21.36
CA CYS A 163 -16.81 -4.77 -22.76
C CYS A 163 -17.96 -4.09 -23.49
N ARG A 164 -19.07 -3.79 -22.80
CA ARG A 164 -20.17 -3.01 -23.38
C ARG A 164 -19.72 -1.60 -23.77
N ASP A 165 -18.91 -0.95 -22.92
CA ASP A 165 -18.54 0.46 -23.07
C ASP A 165 -17.32 0.68 -23.98
N PHE A 166 -16.37 -0.25 -24.03
CA PHE A 166 -15.09 -0.11 -24.74
C PHE A 166 -14.82 -1.17 -25.80
N GLY A 167 -15.78 -2.09 -26.04
CA GLY A 167 -15.59 -3.24 -26.92
C GLY A 167 -14.85 -4.40 -26.25
N LEU A 168 -14.88 -5.58 -26.87
CA LEU A 168 -14.46 -6.84 -26.24
C LEU A 168 -12.99 -6.82 -25.77
N PHE A 169 -12.04 -6.58 -26.66
CA PHE A 169 -10.61 -6.69 -26.32
C PHE A 169 -10.17 -5.60 -25.33
N ARG A 170 -10.55 -4.36 -25.58
CA ARG A 170 -10.20 -3.24 -24.70
C ARG A 170 -10.93 -3.35 -23.36
N GLY A 171 -12.18 -3.78 -23.35
CA GLY A 171 -12.95 -3.98 -22.14
C GLY A 171 -12.39 -5.09 -21.25
N LEU A 172 -11.93 -6.21 -21.82
CA LEU A 172 -11.25 -7.28 -21.08
C LEU A 172 -9.93 -6.80 -20.46
N TRP A 173 -9.14 -6.03 -21.24
CA TRP A 173 -7.89 -5.43 -20.74
C TRP A 173 -8.16 -4.47 -19.57
N MET A 174 -9.15 -3.57 -19.70
CA MET A 174 -9.55 -2.65 -18.64
C MET A 174 -10.03 -3.40 -17.39
N SER A 175 -10.84 -4.45 -17.58
CA SER A 175 -11.33 -5.29 -16.46
C SER A 175 -10.18 -5.94 -15.71
N LEU A 176 -9.20 -6.49 -16.42
CA LEU A 176 -8.03 -7.11 -15.80
C LEU A 176 -7.18 -6.06 -15.07
N PHE A 177 -6.90 -4.94 -15.72
CA PHE A 177 -6.08 -3.86 -15.13
C PHE A 177 -6.70 -3.32 -13.85
N HIS A 178 -7.99 -2.98 -13.87
CA HIS A 178 -8.68 -2.45 -12.69
C HIS A 178 -8.82 -3.50 -11.59
N SER A 179 -9.00 -4.78 -11.94
CA SER A 179 -9.06 -5.85 -10.94
C SER A 179 -7.74 -6.01 -10.19
N VAL A 180 -6.62 -6.06 -10.90
CA VAL A 180 -5.28 -6.13 -10.30
C VAL A 180 -4.99 -4.87 -9.50
N SER A 181 -5.26 -3.69 -10.06
CA SER A 181 -5.04 -2.41 -9.39
C SER A 181 -5.86 -2.30 -8.09
N ALA A 182 -7.12 -2.72 -8.11
CA ALA A 182 -7.99 -2.69 -6.93
C ALA A 182 -7.56 -3.70 -5.86
N PHE A 183 -7.25 -4.94 -6.26
CA PHE A 183 -6.80 -5.97 -5.33
C PHE A 183 -5.46 -5.63 -4.68
N CYS A 184 -4.52 -5.10 -5.46
CA CYS A 184 -3.24 -4.61 -4.97
C CYS A 184 -3.34 -3.31 -4.19
N ASN A 185 -4.51 -2.64 -4.15
CA ASN A 185 -4.72 -1.32 -3.56
C ASN A 185 -3.84 -0.24 -4.22
N ALA A 186 -3.74 -0.25 -5.56
CA ALA A 186 -2.86 0.66 -6.29
C ALA A 186 -3.55 1.96 -6.73
N GLY A 187 -4.88 1.95 -6.90
CA GLY A 187 -5.64 3.15 -7.29
C GLY A 187 -5.34 3.71 -8.68
N ILE A 188 -4.56 3.01 -9.47
CA ILE A 188 -4.23 3.41 -10.84
C ILE A 188 -5.32 2.88 -11.77
N ASP A 189 -5.87 3.74 -12.63
CA ASP A 189 -6.94 3.44 -13.57
C ASP A 189 -6.57 3.77 -15.02
N LEU A 190 -7.34 3.28 -15.97
CA LEU A 190 -7.21 3.56 -17.40
C LEU A 190 -8.38 4.40 -17.94
N LEU A 191 -9.17 5.03 -17.07
CA LEU A 191 -10.38 5.76 -17.45
C LEU A 191 -10.13 7.19 -17.89
N GLY A 192 -8.89 7.65 -17.91
CA GLY A 192 -8.49 8.94 -18.46
C GLY A 192 -8.98 9.21 -19.88
N VAL A 193 -9.34 8.17 -20.64
CA VAL A 193 -10.00 8.28 -21.94
C VAL A 193 -11.40 8.90 -21.89
N ARG A 194 -12.07 8.89 -20.73
CA ARG A 194 -13.36 9.58 -20.50
C ARG A 194 -13.19 10.98 -19.91
N GLY A 195 -12.09 11.23 -19.28
CA GLY A 195 -11.72 12.50 -18.66
C GLY A 195 -10.39 12.34 -17.95
N ALA A 196 -9.40 13.17 -18.25
CA ALA A 196 -8.09 13.10 -17.65
C ALA A 196 -8.20 13.19 -16.11
N TYR A 197 -7.51 12.30 -15.40
CA TYR A 197 -7.49 12.21 -13.94
C TYR A 197 -8.87 11.98 -13.27
N SER A 198 -9.88 11.51 -14.04
CA SER A 198 -11.25 11.37 -13.52
C SER A 198 -11.48 10.14 -12.66
N SER A 199 -10.56 9.18 -12.65
CA SER A 199 -10.69 7.91 -11.94
C SER A 199 -12.05 7.22 -12.26
N LEU A 200 -12.75 6.69 -11.26
CA LEU A 200 -14.02 6.00 -11.41
C LEU A 200 -15.27 6.90 -11.37
N THR A 201 -15.12 8.23 -11.48
CA THR A 201 -16.26 9.16 -11.38
C THR A 201 -17.33 8.89 -12.42
N SER A 202 -16.94 8.42 -13.62
CA SER A 202 -17.88 8.03 -14.68
C SER A 202 -18.72 6.78 -14.33
N TYR A 203 -18.30 5.99 -13.34
CA TYR A 203 -18.99 4.82 -12.81
C TYR A 203 -19.45 4.99 -11.36
N ALA A 204 -19.52 6.24 -10.86
CA ALA A 204 -19.88 6.55 -9.47
C ALA A 204 -21.19 5.88 -9.00
N TYR A 205 -22.11 5.66 -9.92
CA TYR A 205 -23.43 5.09 -9.63
C TYR A 205 -23.64 3.68 -10.21
N ASP A 206 -22.61 3.06 -10.77
CA ASP A 206 -22.70 1.67 -11.23
C ASP A 206 -22.48 0.73 -10.04
N PRO A 207 -23.53 -0.03 -9.59
CA PRO A 207 -23.41 -0.85 -8.40
C PRO A 207 -22.42 -2.02 -8.59
N LEU A 208 -22.34 -2.59 -9.81
CA LEU A 208 -21.51 -3.75 -10.06
C LEU A 208 -20.04 -3.36 -9.98
N ILE A 209 -19.60 -2.32 -10.69
CA ILE A 209 -18.21 -1.84 -10.66
C ILE A 209 -17.82 -1.45 -9.24
N ASN A 210 -18.64 -0.65 -8.55
CA ASN A 210 -18.33 -0.19 -7.20
C ASN A 210 -18.20 -1.36 -6.21
N LEU A 211 -19.16 -2.29 -6.18
CA LEU A 211 -19.13 -3.41 -5.24
C LEU A 211 -17.96 -4.36 -5.51
N VAL A 212 -17.65 -4.65 -6.77
CA VAL A 212 -16.51 -5.51 -7.10
C VAL A 212 -15.21 -4.86 -6.67
N ILE A 213 -15.01 -3.57 -6.96
CA ILE A 213 -13.80 -2.84 -6.55
C ILE A 213 -13.70 -2.75 -5.02
N ILE A 214 -14.79 -2.42 -4.31
CA ILE A 214 -14.83 -2.43 -2.83
C ILE A 214 -14.40 -3.80 -2.28
N LEU A 215 -14.95 -4.89 -2.82
CA LEU A 215 -14.60 -6.24 -2.36
C LEU A 215 -13.13 -6.58 -2.63
N LEU A 216 -12.59 -6.23 -3.81
CA LEU A 216 -11.19 -6.44 -4.14
C LEU A 216 -10.26 -5.69 -3.18
N ILE A 217 -10.54 -4.41 -2.91
CA ILE A 217 -9.80 -3.57 -1.96
C ILE A 217 -9.81 -4.18 -0.55
N VAL A 218 -10.99 -4.57 -0.07
CA VAL A 218 -11.13 -5.15 1.27
C VAL A 218 -10.39 -6.48 1.37
N ILE A 219 -10.55 -7.38 0.38
CA ILE A 219 -9.87 -8.67 0.37
C ILE A 219 -8.34 -8.48 0.34
N GLY A 220 -7.82 -7.59 -0.52
CA GLY A 220 -6.40 -7.25 -0.58
C GLY A 220 -5.88 -6.68 0.74
N GLY A 221 -6.68 -5.84 1.40
CA GLY A 221 -6.31 -5.09 2.62
C GLY A 221 -6.39 -5.86 3.94
N ILE A 222 -7.09 -7.00 4.04
CA ILE A 222 -7.22 -7.74 5.32
C ILE A 222 -6.00 -8.59 5.70
N GLY A 223 -5.07 -8.82 4.80
CA GLY A 223 -3.80 -9.51 5.07
C GLY A 223 -3.82 -11.02 4.84
N PHE A 224 -2.70 -11.51 4.32
CA PHE A 224 -2.55 -12.90 3.86
C PHE A 224 -2.65 -13.95 4.98
N LEU A 225 -2.19 -13.60 6.18
CA LEU A 225 -2.32 -14.48 7.35
C LEU A 225 -3.78 -14.62 7.82
N THR A 226 -4.58 -13.57 7.66
CA THR A 226 -6.01 -13.61 7.95
C THR A 226 -6.74 -14.50 6.94
N TRP A 227 -6.35 -14.49 5.65
CA TRP A 227 -6.89 -15.42 4.65
C TRP A 227 -6.59 -16.88 5.00
N ASP A 228 -5.33 -17.18 5.42
CA ASP A 228 -4.96 -18.54 5.85
C ASP A 228 -5.81 -19.00 7.04
N ASP A 229 -6.07 -18.08 7.98
CA ASP A 229 -6.89 -18.37 9.16
C ASP A 229 -8.37 -18.60 8.80
N ILE A 230 -8.94 -17.78 7.91
CA ILE A 230 -10.30 -17.95 7.36
C ILE A 230 -10.39 -19.28 6.58
N TYR A 231 -9.41 -19.58 5.72
CA TYR A 231 -9.40 -20.79 4.92
C TYR A 231 -9.37 -22.07 5.78
N ARG A 232 -8.57 -22.05 6.87
CA ARG A 232 -8.41 -23.22 7.77
C ARG A 232 -9.58 -23.41 8.71
N ASN A 233 -10.06 -22.31 9.32
CA ASN A 233 -11.04 -22.35 10.38
C ASN A 233 -12.48 -22.09 9.91
N ARG A 234 -12.67 -21.67 8.64
CA ARG A 234 -13.98 -21.40 8.02
C ARG A 234 -14.92 -20.59 8.95
N HIS A 235 -16.06 -21.17 9.35
CA HIS A 235 -17.09 -20.50 10.18
C HIS A 235 -16.77 -20.46 11.67
N HIS A 236 -15.70 -21.10 12.13
CA HIS A 236 -15.39 -21.18 13.56
C HIS A 236 -14.58 -19.96 14.01
N ILE A 237 -15.23 -18.78 14.10
CA ILE A 237 -14.59 -17.50 14.51
C ILE A 237 -13.90 -17.62 15.89
N SER A 238 -14.42 -18.47 16.80
CA SER A 238 -13.79 -18.73 18.10
C SER A 238 -12.35 -19.23 17.99
N ARG A 239 -12.04 -20.02 16.94
CA ARG A 239 -10.71 -20.61 16.69
C ARG A 239 -9.74 -19.66 15.98
N TYR A 240 -10.22 -18.51 15.50
CA TYR A 240 -9.34 -17.53 14.85
C TYR A 240 -8.31 -16.99 15.82
N ARG A 241 -7.11 -16.70 15.30
CA ARG A 241 -6.08 -16.01 16.05
C ARG A 241 -6.58 -14.64 16.50
N MET A 242 -6.09 -14.15 17.65
CA MET A 242 -6.44 -12.81 18.14
C MET A 242 -6.25 -11.74 17.07
N GLN A 243 -5.12 -11.78 16.35
CA GLN A 243 -4.81 -10.84 15.26
C GLN A 243 -5.90 -10.84 14.19
N SER A 244 -6.37 -11.99 13.73
CA SER A 244 -7.43 -12.07 12.71
C SER A 244 -8.76 -11.51 13.21
N LYS A 245 -9.11 -11.75 14.48
CA LYS A 245 -10.31 -11.16 15.12
C LYS A 245 -10.22 -9.64 15.18
N VAL A 246 -9.07 -9.10 15.59
CA VAL A 246 -8.81 -7.67 15.63
C VAL A 246 -8.92 -7.07 14.22
N ILE A 247 -8.27 -7.68 13.24
CA ILE A 247 -8.29 -7.21 11.86
C ILE A 247 -9.71 -7.14 11.31
N LEU A 248 -10.50 -8.19 11.47
CA LEU A 248 -11.87 -8.24 10.95
C LEU A 248 -12.77 -7.21 11.65
N SER A 249 -12.73 -7.13 12.98
CA SER A 249 -13.57 -6.20 13.74
C SER A 249 -13.23 -4.73 13.45
N TYR A 250 -11.94 -4.38 13.47
CA TYR A 250 -11.52 -3.00 13.17
C TYR A 250 -11.70 -2.64 11.69
N SER A 251 -11.51 -3.59 10.77
CA SER A 251 -11.79 -3.34 9.35
C SER A 251 -13.26 -3.03 9.11
N LEU A 252 -14.17 -3.77 9.73
CA LEU A 252 -15.61 -3.49 9.65
C LEU A 252 -15.94 -2.11 10.25
N ALA A 253 -15.42 -1.79 11.43
CA ALA A 253 -15.63 -0.49 12.05
C ALA A 253 -15.11 0.66 11.17
N LEU A 254 -13.89 0.54 10.61
CA LEU A 254 -13.29 1.54 9.73
C LEU A 254 -13.95 1.66 8.35
N ILE A 255 -14.78 0.71 7.96
CA ILE A 255 -15.59 0.81 6.74
C ILE A 255 -16.94 1.46 7.06
N PHE A 256 -17.67 0.93 8.04
CA PHE A 256 -19.06 1.34 8.26
C PHE A 256 -19.18 2.67 9.02
N ILE A 257 -18.34 2.94 10.02
CA ILE A 257 -18.43 4.19 10.78
C ILE A 257 -18.17 5.41 9.88
N PRO A 258 -17.07 5.47 9.09
CA PRO A 258 -16.86 6.59 8.18
C PRO A 258 -17.89 6.64 7.05
N ALA A 259 -18.37 5.50 6.54
CA ALA A 259 -19.41 5.49 5.52
C ALA A 259 -20.70 6.17 6.01
N ILE A 260 -21.10 5.92 7.28
CA ILE A 260 -22.23 6.58 7.91
C ILE A 260 -21.95 8.09 8.06
N LEU A 261 -20.75 8.46 8.49
CA LEU A 261 -20.39 9.88 8.63
C LEU A 261 -20.44 10.59 7.27
N PHE A 262 -19.84 10.03 6.21
CA PHE A 262 -19.92 10.60 4.86
C PHE A 262 -21.36 10.68 4.34
N PHE A 263 -22.20 9.71 4.64
CA PHE A 263 -23.59 9.72 4.22
C PHE A 263 -24.37 10.90 4.82
N PHE A 264 -24.13 11.24 6.08
CA PHE A 264 -24.85 12.32 6.75
C PHE A 264 -24.19 13.69 6.60
N LEU A 265 -22.85 13.76 6.53
CA LEU A 265 -22.12 15.03 6.49
C LEU A 265 -21.84 15.52 5.08
N GLU A 266 -21.59 14.59 4.13
CA GLU A 266 -21.20 14.89 2.77
C GLU A 266 -22.25 14.38 1.76
N PHE A 267 -22.08 14.73 0.51
CA PHE A 267 -22.87 14.23 -0.63
C PHE A 267 -24.39 14.40 -0.49
N GLN A 268 -24.85 15.43 0.22
CA GLN A 268 -26.28 15.67 0.49
C GLN A 268 -27.07 15.96 -0.79
N ASP A 269 -26.43 16.48 -1.82
CA ASP A 269 -27.01 16.78 -3.13
C ASP A 269 -27.29 15.50 -3.96
N ILE A 270 -26.76 14.33 -3.51
CA ILE A 270 -26.96 13.06 -4.20
C ILE A 270 -28.17 12.34 -3.60
N PRO A 271 -29.07 11.76 -4.44
CA PRO A 271 -30.19 10.95 -3.97
C PRO A 271 -29.76 9.82 -3.04
N ALA A 272 -30.53 9.55 -1.97
CA ALA A 272 -30.13 8.66 -0.88
C ALA A 272 -29.63 7.27 -1.33
N GLY A 273 -30.28 6.65 -2.31
CA GLY A 273 -29.86 5.33 -2.82
C GLY A 273 -28.47 5.34 -3.46
N LYS A 274 -28.13 6.39 -4.22
CA LYS A 274 -26.79 6.57 -4.83
C LYS A 274 -25.78 7.04 -3.80
N ARG A 275 -26.19 7.86 -2.83
CA ARG A 275 -25.36 8.38 -1.75
C ARG A 275 -24.76 7.26 -0.89
N ILE A 276 -25.53 6.20 -0.58
CA ILE A 276 -25.02 5.03 0.15
C ILE A 276 -23.80 4.43 -0.55
N LEU A 277 -23.87 4.25 -1.85
CA LEU A 277 -22.79 3.64 -2.64
C LEU A 277 -21.55 4.52 -2.65
N VAL A 278 -21.71 5.83 -2.90
CA VAL A 278 -20.60 6.80 -2.90
C VAL A 278 -19.95 6.90 -1.52
N SER A 279 -20.77 7.01 -0.45
CA SER A 279 -20.25 7.10 0.93
C SER A 279 -19.49 5.84 1.36
N LEU A 280 -20.01 4.66 0.99
CA LEU A 280 -19.33 3.39 1.24
C LEU A 280 -18.01 3.29 0.47
N PHE A 281 -18.02 3.69 -0.81
CA PHE A 281 -16.84 3.68 -1.65
C PHE A 281 -15.76 4.61 -1.09
N GLN A 282 -16.12 5.85 -0.73
CA GLN A 282 -15.18 6.83 -0.17
C GLN A 282 -14.61 6.38 1.17
N SER A 283 -15.39 5.69 2.01
CA SER A 283 -14.88 5.10 3.24
C SER A 283 -13.85 3.99 2.97
N VAL A 284 -14.10 3.12 1.98
CA VAL A 284 -13.20 2.01 1.66
C VAL A 284 -11.94 2.49 0.96
N THR A 285 -12.06 3.48 0.04
CA THR A 285 -10.90 3.95 -0.76
C THR A 285 -9.84 4.63 0.10
N THR A 286 -10.21 5.30 1.20
CA THR A 286 -9.25 5.88 2.15
C THR A 286 -8.32 4.85 2.79
N ARG A 287 -8.69 3.57 2.77
CA ARG A 287 -7.86 2.47 3.27
C ARG A 287 -6.82 2.01 2.26
N THR A 288 -6.07 2.97 1.72
CA THR A 288 -4.98 2.80 0.76
C THR A 288 -5.38 2.21 -0.59
N ALA A 289 -6.56 2.57 -1.11
CA ALA A 289 -7.01 2.07 -2.40
C ALA A 289 -6.80 3.05 -3.56
N GLY A 290 -7.00 4.35 -3.34
CA GLY A 290 -6.67 5.42 -4.30
C GLY A 290 -7.69 5.68 -5.39
N PHE A 291 -8.67 4.81 -5.61
CA PHE A 291 -9.74 5.08 -6.57
C PHE A 291 -10.70 6.13 -6.06
N ASN A 292 -11.26 6.91 -6.97
CA ASN A 292 -12.17 8.00 -6.64
C ASN A 292 -13.46 7.91 -7.45
N THR A 293 -14.60 8.05 -6.77
CA THR A 293 -15.96 8.09 -7.39
C THR A 293 -16.68 9.41 -7.18
N ALA A 294 -16.07 10.36 -6.45
CA ALA A 294 -16.63 11.68 -6.19
C ALA A 294 -15.55 12.75 -6.34
N ASP A 295 -15.93 13.98 -6.58
CA ASP A 295 -15.01 15.11 -6.55
C ASP A 295 -14.64 15.44 -5.09
N LEU A 296 -13.38 15.14 -4.71
CA LEU A 296 -12.87 15.35 -3.36
C LEU A 296 -12.64 16.83 -3.05
N SER A 297 -12.40 17.65 -4.08
CA SER A 297 -12.17 19.09 -3.91
C SER A 297 -13.46 19.84 -3.54
N SER A 298 -14.61 19.31 -3.90
CA SER A 298 -15.93 19.85 -3.57
C SER A 298 -16.42 19.50 -2.15
N MET A 299 -15.73 18.60 -1.44
CA MET A 299 -16.06 18.21 -0.07
C MET A 299 -15.81 19.36 0.91
N ARG A 300 -16.57 19.39 2.00
CA ARG A 300 -16.34 20.31 3.12
C ARG A 300 -14.96 20.06 3.74
N GLU A 301 -14.33 21.11 4.29
CA GLU A 301 -13.04 20.96 4.97
C GLU A 301 -13.05 19.89 6.08
N SER A 302 -14.17 19.76 6.79
CA SER A 302 -14.35 18.70 7.81
C SER A 302 -14.31 17.30 7.20
N GLY A 303 -14.91 17.10 6.02
CA GLY A 303 -14.87 15.83 5.30
C GLY A 303 -13.48 15.53 4.74
N GLN A 304 -12.81 16.55 4.19
CA GLN A 304 -11.42 16.43 3.72
C GLN A 304 -10.48 16.06 4.87
N PHE A 305 -10.63 16.70 6.04
CA PHE A 305 -9.83 16.38 7.24
C PHE A 305 -10.13 14.97 7.77
N LEU A 306 -11.40 14.54 7.77
CA LEU A 306 -11.77 13.17 8.11
C LEU A 306 -11.10 12.16 7.17
N MET A 307 -11.04 12.44 5.86
CA MET A 307 -10.32 11.60 4.91
C MET A 307 -8.82 11.53 5.22
N ILE A 308 -8.18 12.65 5.58
CA ILE A 308 -6.77 12.68 6.00
C ILE A 308 -6.53 11.75 7.19
N LEU A 309 -7.39 11.79 8.20
CA LEU A 309 -7.29 10.91 9.38
C LEU A 309 -7.48 9.43 9.02
N LEU A 310 -8.42 9.13 8.12
CA LEU A 310 -8.67 7.77 7.66
C LEU A 310 -7.52 7.24 6.81
N MET A 311 -6.93 8.06 5.95
CA MET A 311 -5.78 7.70 5.11
C MET A 311 -4.54 7.30 5.94
N LEU A 312 -4.34 7.90 7.12
CA LEU A 312 -3.27 7.48 8.03
C LEU A 312 -3.40 6.00 8.44
N VAL A 313 -4.64 5.49 8.51
CA VAL A 313 -4.93 4.11 8.93
C VAL A 313 -5.17 3.23 7.70
N GLY A 314 -4.12 2.62 7.23
CA GLY A 314 -4.16 1.72 6.08
C GLY A 314 -4.73 0.34 6.35
N GLY A 315 -4.23 -0.66 5.63
CA GLY A 315 -4.67 -2.05 5.79
C GLY A 315 -4.00 -2.79 6.93
N SER A 316 -4.09 -4.10 6.89
CA SER A 316 -3.59 -5.00 7.94
C SER A 316 -2.14 -5.43 7.69
N PRO A 317 -1.42 -5.91 8.70
CA PRO A 317 -0.09 -6.49 8.51
C PRO A 317 -0.12 -7.65 7.50
N GLY A 318 0.89 -7.71 6.62
CA GLY A 318 0.98 -8.73 5.58
C GLY A 318 -0.17 -8.64 4.57
N SER A 319 -0.57 -7.43 4.17
CA SER A 319 -1.53 -7.13 3.11
C SER A 319 -0.87 -6.36 1.98
N THR A 320 -1.63 -6.09 0.92
CA THR A 320 -1.21 -5.25 -0.20
C THR A 320 -1.14 -3.76 0.17
N ALA A 321 -1.85 -3.34 1.21
CA ALA A 321 -1.98 -1.97 1.68
C ALA A 321 -0.75 -1.45 2.46
N GLY A 322 -0.47 -0.14 2.37
CA GLY A 322 0.56 0.57 3.15
C GLY A 322 0.04 1.21 4.44
N GLY A 323 0.59 2.36 4.83
CA GLY A 323 0.16 3.17 5.98
C GLY A 323 0.34 2.50 7.35
N ILE A 324 -0.19 3.17 8.39
CA ILE A 324 -0.29 2.62 9.75
C ILE A 324 -1.25 1.44 9.73
N LYS A 325 -0.84 0.29 10.27
CA LYS A 325 -1.65 -0.92 10.20
C LYS A 325 -2.87 -0.87 11.13
N THR A 326 -3.97 -1.51 10.72
CA THR A 326 -5.20 -1.63 11.54
C THR A 326 -4.91 -2.19 12.93
N THR A 327 -3.97 -3.12 13.04
CA THR A 327 -3.54 -3.67 14.33
C THR A 327 -2.82 -2.65 15.21
N THR A 328 -2.04 -1.75 14.62
CA THR A 328 -1.37 -0.65 15.34
C THR A 328 -2.41 0.29 15.96
N LEU A 329 -3.43 0.71 15.19
CA LEU A 329 -4.55 1.49 15.70
C LEU A 329 -5.28 0.76 16.84
N ALA A 330 -5.56 -0.54 16.66
CA ALA A 330 -6.23 -1.34 17.68
C ALA A 330 -5.42 -1.39 18.99
N VAL A 331 -4.10 -1.56 18.91
CA VAL A 331 -3.21 -1.53 20.08
C VAL A 331 -3.25 -0.17 20.78
N LEU A 332 -3.20 0.94 20.02
CA LEU A 332 -3.25 2.30 20.58
C LEU A 332 -4.59 2.57 21.28
N ILE A 333 -5.72 2.20 20.67
CA ILE A 333 -7.05 2.35 21.29
C ILE A 333 -7.15 1.47 22.54
N SER A 334 -6.65 0.22 22.48
CA SER A 334 -6.66 -0.67 23.66
C SER A 334 -5.78 -0.13 24.80
N CYS A 335 -4.65 0.49 24.46
CA CYS A 335 -3.78 1.14 25.45
C CYS A 335 -4.49 2.34 26.10
N ALA A 336 -5.08 3.24 25.32
CA ALA A 336 -5.83 4.37 25.85
C ALA A 336 -6.99 3.94 26.74
N THR A 337 -7.76 2.93 26.31
CA THR A 337 -8.87 2.39 27.12
C THR A 337 -8.38 1.70 28.40
N ALA A 338 -7.23 1.04 28.40
CA ALA A 338 -6.65 0.44 29.59
C ALA A 338 -6.22 1.52 30.61
N VAL A 339 -5.58 2.59 30.14
CA VAL A 339 -5.18 3.75 30.98
C VAL A 339 -6.43 4.39 31.60
N PHE A 340 -7.47 4.69 30.81
CA PHE A 340 -8.72 5.29 31.33
C PHE A 340 -9.45 4.37 32.32
N ALA A 341 -9.40 3.06 32.10
CA ALA A 341 -9.98 2.06 32.99
C ALA A 341 -9.08 1.67 34.17
N ARG A 342 -7.89 2.30 34.32
CA ARG A 342 -6.86 2.00 35.34
C ARG A 342 -6.47 0.51 35.39
N LYS A 343 -6.36 -0.13 34.22
CA LYS A 343 -5.91 -1.52 34.12
C LYS A 343 -4.38 -1.57 34.01
N ASP A 344 -3.77 -2.60 34.56
CA ASP A 344 -2.30 -2.80 34.53
C ASP A 344 -1.74 -3.06 33.12
N SER A 345 -2.57 -3.54 32.19
CA SER A 345 -2.13 -3.86 30.83
C SER A 345 -3.27 -3.76 29.81
N PRO A 346 -3.00 -3.38 28.56
CA PRO A 346 -4.00 -3.42 27.50
C PRO A 346 -4.36 -4.86 27.15
N GLU A 347 -5.66 -5.09 26.93
CA GLU A 347 -6.22 -6.42 26.67
C GLU A 347 -7.16 -6.37 25.45
N MET A 348 -7.07 -7.39 24.58
CA MET A 348 -8.01 -7.61 23.47
C MET A 348 -8.41 -9.08 23.41
N PHE A 349 -9.70 -9.37 23.21
CA PHE A 349 -10.23 -10.74 23.08
C PHE A 349 -9.72 -11.68 24.19
N LYS A 350 -9.73 -11.22 25.45
CA LYS A 350 -9.28 -11.96 26.65
C LYS A 350 -7.78 -12.34 26.62
N ARG A 351 -6.94 -11.57 25.92
CA ARG A 351 -5.48 -11.74 25.87
C ARG A 351 -4.78 -10.43 26.16
N ARG A 352 -3.71 -10.46 26.92
CA ARG A 352 -2.85 -9.30 27.22
C ARG A 352 -1.90 -9.00 26.06
N ILE A 353 -1.66 -7.72 25.84
CA ILE A 353 -0.70 -7.23 24.84
C ILE A 353 0.64 -7.01 25.52
N VAL A 354 1.71 -7.46 24.87
CA VAL A 354 3.08 -7.28 25.35
C VAL A 354 3.47 -5.79 25.33
N PRO A 355 4.13 -5.24 26.38
CA PRO A 355 4.51 -3.83 26.45
C PRO A 355 5.34 -3.33 25.26
N ASP A 356 6.26 -4.14 24.74
CA ASP A 356 7.09 -3.79 23.58
C ASP A 356 6.27 -3.48 22.31
N ILE A 357 5.14 -4.18 22.16
CA ILE A 357 4.20 -3.93 21.04
C ILE A 357 3.55 -2.56 21.18
N VAL A 358 3.20 -2.15 22.41
CA VAL A 358 2.62 -0.83 22.69
C VAL A 358 3.63 0.27 22.37
N ALA A 359 4.88 0.13 22.85
CA ALA A 359 5.95 1.08 22.58
C ALA A 359 6.20 1.23 21.06
N THR A 360 6.22 0.11 20.34
CA THR A 360 6.37 0.07 18.88
C THR A 360 5.19 0.78 18.20
N ALA A 361 3.96 0.56 18.65
CA ALA A 361 2.77 1.19 18.06
C ALA A 361 2.79 2.72 18.25
N ILE A 362 3.22 3.21 19.42
CA ILE A 362 3.37 4.64 19.70
C ILE A 362 4.47 5.25 18.80
N ALA A 363 5.61 4.56 18.67
CA ALA A 363 6.72 5.02 17.81
C ALA A 363 6.29 5.13 16.34
N ILE A 364 5.51 4.17 15.83
CA ILE A 364 4.96 4.21 14.47
C ILE A 364 4.03 5.41 14.30
N LEU A 365 3.10 5.63 15.22
CA LEU A 365 2.16 6.77 15.14
C LEU A 365 2.93 8.08 15.12
N PHE A 366 3.87 8.27 16.05
CA PHE A 366 4.70 9.47 16.13
C PHE A 366 5.49 9.72 14.83
N MET A 367 6.12 8.67 14.30
CA MET A 367 6.88 8.74 13.06
C MET A 367 6.00 9.15 11.87
N TYR A 368 4.86 8.49 11.65
CA TYR A 368 3.99 8.80 10.52
C TYR A 368 3.39 10.21 10.61
N THR A 369 2.95 10.62 11.79
CA THR A 369 2.40 11.99 11.99
C THR A 369 3.46 13.05 11.81
N SER A 370 4.65 12.88 12.40
CA SER A 370 5.76 13.84 12.26
C SER A 370 6.24 13.96 10.81
N LEU A 371 6.44 12.83 10.11
CA LEU A 371 6.83 12.82 8.71
C LEU A 371 5.76 13.44 7.82
N GLY A 372 4.48 13.12 8.04
CA GLY A 372 3.38 13.67 7.27
C GLY A 372 3.28 15.19 7.39
N ILE A 373 3.38 15.72 8.61
CA ILE A 373 3.37 17.17 8.88
C ILE A 373 4.60 17.83 8.23
N LEU A 374 5.80 17.28 8.41
CA LEU A 374 7.03 17.81 7.82
C LEU A 374 6.92 17.87 6.29
N CYS A 375 6.43 16.81 5.65
CA CYS A 375 6.20 16.77 4.21
C CYS A 375 5.21 17.85 3.77
N ALA A 376 4.07 17.96 4.45
CA ALA A 376 3.04 18.93 4.12
C ALA A 376 3.56 20.38 4.22
N MET A 377 4.30 20.71 5.27
CA MET A 377 4.94 22.02 5.43
C MET A 377 5.95 22.29 4.31
N THR A 378 6.78 21.32 3.98
CA THR A 378 7.77 21.47 2.90
C THR A 378 7.10 21.68 1.55
N LEU A 379 6.05 20.91 1.22
CA LEU A 379 5.26 21.11 0.00
C LEU A 379 4.60 22.48 -0.05
N SER A 380 3.99 22.91 1.07
CA SER A 380 3.34 24.23 1.16
C SER A 380 4.31 25.39 0.92
N ILE A 381 5.53 25.30 1.45
CA ILE A 381 6.59 26.30 1.22
C ILE A 381 7.08 26.28 -0.23
N LEU A 382 7.35 25.10 -0.80
CA LEU A 382 7.91 24.98 -2.15
C LEU A 382 6.92 25.39 -3.24
N GLU A 383 5.63 25.05 -3.06
CA GLU A 383 4.59 25.26 -4.08
C GLU A 383 3.73 26.50 -3.80
N SER A 384 3.91 27.16 -2.65
CA SER A 384 3.05 28.28 -2.19
C SER A 384 1.56 27.93 -2.17
N LEU A 385 1.22 26.68 -1.84
CA LEU A 385 -0.14 26.16 -1.77
C LEU A 385 -0.67 26.17 -0.33
N PRO A 386 -2.02 26.18 -0.14
CA PRO A 386 -2.63 26.04 1.20
C PRO A 386 -2.20 24.73 1.88
N LEU A 387 -2.18 24.73 3.22
CA LEU A 387 -1.67 23.60 3.99
C LEU A 387 -2.53 22.35 3.88
N ILE A 388 -3.88 22.47 3.78
CA ILE A 388 -4.78 21.31 3.74
C ILE A 388 -4.57 20.46 2.49
N PRO A 389 -4.53 20.98 1.25
CA PRO A 389 -4.17 20.22 0.06
C PRO A 389 -2.78 19.58 0.15
N CYS A 390 -1.79 20.30 0.68
CA CYS A 390 -0.44 19.75 0.87
C CYS A 390 -0.41 18.62 1.91
N LEU A 391 -1.18 18.73 3.00
CA LEU A 391 -1.30 17.69 4.02
C LEU A 391 -2.02 16.45 3.46
N PHE A 392 -3.07 16.65 2.67
CA PHE A 392 -3.78 15.56 2.00
C PHE A 392 -2.85 14.77 1.09
N GLU A 393 -2.07 15.46 0.25
CA GLU A 393 -1.11 14.86 -0.68
C GLU A 393 0.04 14.15 0.06
N ALA A 394 0.59 14.80 1.10
CA ALA A 394 1.67 14.27 1.93
C ALA A 394 1.26 12.96 2.64
N ILE A 395 0.07 12.95 3.25
CA ILE A 395 -0.46 11.78 3.93
C ILE A 395 -0.83 10.69 2.92
N SER A 396 -1.42 11.06 1.78
CA SER A 396 -1.72 10.15 0.69
C SER A 396 -0.45 9.45 0.17
N ALA A 397 0.64 10.18 -0.01
CA ALA A 397 1.93 9.62 -0.42
C ALA A 397 2.54 8.72 0.67
N LEU A 398 2.62 9.22 1.93
CA LEU A 398 3.25 8.50 3.05
C LEU A 398 2.47 7.24 3.45
N ALA A 399 1.14 7.31 3.43
CA ALA A 399 0.29 6.15 3.72
C ALA A 399 0.04 5.28 2.48
N THR A 400 0.57 5.65 1.31
CA THR A 400 0.40 4.98 0.02
C THR A 400 -1.07 4.78 -0.34
N VAL A 401 -1.86 5.86 -0.33
CA VAL A 401 -3.31 5.84 -0.57
C VAL A 401 -3.67 6.15 -2.02
N GLY A 402 -3.07 7.21 -2.60
CA GLY A 402 -3.27 7.60 -3.99
C GLY A 402 -4.38 8.60 -4.25
N LEU A 403 -5.15 8.98 -3.24
CA LEU A 403 -6.12 10.06 -3.37
C LEU A 403 -5.41 11.42 -3.45
N SER A 404 -5.91 12.31 -4.30
CA SER A 404 -5.36 13.65 -4.52
C SER A 404 -6.49 14.64 -4.80
N PHE A 405 -6.25 15.92 -4.50
CA PHE A 405 -7.09 17.03 -4.98
C PHE A 405 -6.66 17.50 -6.39
N GLY A 406 -5.86 16.71 -7.10
CA GLY A 406 -5.40 17.03 -8.45
C GLY A 406 -4.16 17.92 -8.51
N ILE A 407 -3.46 18.13 -7.40
CA ILE A 407 -2.24 18.95 -7.38
C ILE A 407 -0.99 18.20 -7.86
N THR A 408 -0.95 16.86 -7.80
CA THR A 408 0.21 16.03 -8.14
C THR A 408 0.82 16.32 -9.52
N PRO A 409 0.05 16.48 -10.61
CA PRO A 409 0.60 16.74 -11.93
C PRO A 409 1.34 18.08 -12.04
N THR A 410 0.85 19.09 -11.29
CA THR A 410 1.37 20.48 -11.36
C THR A 410 2.56 20.75 -10.46
N LEU A 411 2.90 19.81 -9.56
CA LEU A 411 4.02 19.97 -8.62
C LEU A 411 5.36 20.13 -9.32
N SER A 412 6.24 20.91 -8.73
CA SER A 412 7.62 21.08 -9.13
C SER A 412 8.46 19.78 -8.99
N VAL A 413 9.59 19.71 -9.66
CA VAL A 413 10.47 18.54 -9.59
C VAL A 413 10.94 18.23 -8.16
N PRO A 414 11.35 19.19 -7.32
CA PRO A 414 11.70 18.92 -5.93
C PRO A 414 10.55 18.29 -5.13
N SER A 415 9.34 18.81 -5.28
CA SER A 415 8.15 18.29 -4.61
C SER A 415 7.81 16.87 -5.04
N LYS A 416 7.93 16.56 -6.34
CA LYS A 416 7.78 15.19 -6.86
C LYS A 416 8.82 14.24 -6.27
N LEU A 417 10.07 14.64 -6.12
CA LEU A 417 11.13 13.82 -5.51
C LEU A 417 10.87 13.57 -4.01
N ILE A 418 10.35 14.57 -3.30
CA ILE A 418 9.93 14.40 -1.89
C ILE A 418 8.81 13.36 -1.80
N LEU A 419 7.76 13.49 -2.62
CA LEU A 419 6.67 12.50 -2.63
C LEU A 419 7.15 11.09 -2.98
N ILE A 420 8.08 10.95 -3.94
CA ILE A 420 8.74 9.68 -4.28
C ILE A 420 9.38 9.05 -3.04
N ALA A 421 10.15 9.82 -2.26
CA ALA A 421 10.78 9.34 -1.04
C ALA A 421 9.73 8.90 0.00
N PHE A 422 8.66 9.68 0.17
CA PHE A 422 7.59 9.37 1.12
C PHE A 422 6.77 8.13 0.73
N MET A 423 6.44 7.96 -0.56
CA MET A 423 5.80 6.73 -1.07
C MET A 423 6.68 5.50 -0.80
N PHE A 424 7.98 5.61 -1.02
CA PHE A 424 8.92 4.53 -0.75
C PHE A 424 8.99 4.18 0.74
N ILE A 425 9.08 5.19 1.64
CA ILE A 425 9.07 5.01 3.09
C ILE A 425 7.76 4.35 3.54
N GLY A 426 6.64 4.80 3.02
CA GLY A 426 5.32 4.26 3.33
C GLY A 426 5.15 2.79 2.95
N ARG A 427 5.66 2.41 1.76
CA ARG A 427 5.55 1.03 1.24
C ARG A 427 6.46 0.05 1.94
N VAL A 428 7.74 0.37 2.06
CA VAL A 428 8.73 -0.50 2.71
C VAL A 428 8.43 -0.63 4.20
N GLY A 429 7.82 0.40 4.79
CA GLY A 429 7.56 0.54 6.21
C GLY A 429 8.70 1.24 6.95
N GLY A 430 8.37 2.30 7.67
CA GLY A 430 9.37 3.14 8.34
C GLY A 430 10.27 2.37 9.30
N LEU A 431 9.72 1.42 10.07
CA LEU A 431 10.55 0.55 10.94
C LEU A 431 11.53 -0.33 10.17
N THR A 432 11.13 -0.85 9.01
CA THR A 432 12.00 -1.66 8.14
C THR A 432 13.21 -0.83 7.68
N ILE A 433 12.98 0.44 7.31
CA ILE A 433 14.05 1.36 6.91
C ILE A 433 14.96 1.67 8.08
N ILE A 434 14.41 1.96 9.27
CA ILE A 434 15.20 2.19 10.49
C ILE A 434 16.06 0.96 10.81
N TYR A 435 15.51 -0.24 10.80
CA TYR A 435 16.27 -1.47 11.06
C TYR A 435 17.29 -1.80 9.96
N ALA A 436 17.03 -1.39 8.72
CA ALA A 436 18.01 -1.53 7.64
C ALA A 436 19.23 -0.61 7.83
N THR A 437 19.02 0.61 8.36
CA THR A 437 20.10 1.60 8.60
C THR A 437 20.85 1.37 9.90
N MET A 438 20.18 0.88 10.95
CA MET A 438 20.75 0.66 12.28
C MET A 438 21.41 -0.74 12.43
N SER A 439 22.03 -1.27 11.39
CA SER A 439 22.78 -2.54 11.47
C SER A 439 23.98 -2.40 12.41
N GLY A 440 23.91 -3.04 13.58
CA GLY A 440 24.98 -3.05 14.58
C GLY A 440 24.57 -2.62 15.99
N TYR A 441 23.29 -2.76 16.34
CA TYR A 441 22.85 -2.49 17.71
C TYR A 441 23.62 -3.38 18.69
N LYS A 442 24.55 -2.77 19.44
CA LYS A 442 25.25 -3.46 20.54
C LYS A 442 24.18 -3.72 21.62
N ILE A 443 24.02 -4.99 21.97
CA ILE A 443 23.21 -5.36 23.14
C ILE A 443 23.83 -4.62 24.33
N GLN A 444 23.10 -3.67 24.92
CA GLN A 444 23.51 -3.04 26.15
C GLN A 444 23.46 -4.07 27.25
N CYS A 445 24.63 -4.42 27.80
CA CYS A 445 24.76 -5.39 28.88
C CYS A 445 24.29 -4.84 30.23
N GLY A 446 23.91 -3.57 30.35
CA GLY A 446 23.42 -2.92 31.55
C GLY A 446 22.20 -2.08 31.33
N LYS A 447 21.27 -2.00 32.29
CA LYS A 447 20.13 -1.08 32.32
C LYS A 447 20.47 0.10 33.23
N PHE A 448 20.14 1.32 32.80
CA PHE A 448 20.22 2.49 33.67
C PHE A 448 19.21 2.39 34.83
N PRO A 449 19.45 3.03 35.97
CA PRO A 449 18.49 3.15 37.06
C PRO A 449 17.17 3.78 36.53
N GLN A 450 16.05 3.32 37.10
CA GLN A 450 14.74 3.86 36.75
C GLN A 450 14.43 5.11 37.58
N GLU A 451 14.01 6.16 36.93
CA GLU A 451 13.52 7.40 37.55
C GLU A 451 12.10 7.70 37.03
N LYS A 452 11.26 8.24 37.91
CA LYS A 452 9.87 8.61 37.58
C LYS A 452 9.82 10.03 37.03
N ILE A 453 9.24 10.19 35.83
CA ILE A 453 8.92 11.48 35.23
C ILE A 453 7.41 11.66 35.26
N SER A 454 6.92 12.82 35.69
CA SER A 454 5.52 13.15 35.65
C SER A 454 5.06 13.38 34.20
N VAL A 455 4.02 12.66 33.79
CA VAL A 455 3.38 12.84 32.50
C VAL A 455 1.96 13.31 32.79
N GLY A 456 1.56 14.45 32.24
CA GLY A 456 0.38 15.28 32.45
C GLY A 456 -0.88 14.67 32.99
#